data_8254d1ec7b625396d1913adcb415638e
#
_entry.id   8254d1ec7b625396d1913adcb415638e
#
_cell.length_a   1.000
_cell.length_b   1.000
_cell.length_c   1.000
_cell.angle_alpha   90.00
_cell.angle_beta   90.00
_cell.angle_gamma   90.00
#
_symmetry.space_group_name_H-M   'P 1'
#
loop_
_entity.id
_entity.type
_entity.pdbx_description
1 polymer ?
#
loop_
_entity_poly.entity_id
_entity_poly.type
_entity_poly.pdbx_seq_one_letter_code
_entity_poly.pdbx_strand_id
1 'polypeptide(L)'
;MRNLLGTAVLTAMLATSAFAEGVMHRVAVHVDQNDPQVMNMALNNVANLSSYYEAQGDTVMVEVVAYGPGLNMFIPGKSPVEDRISAMSLGMDNLTFAACGNTLAAMEKKAGSKISLMDEAGVVPSGVV
;
A
#
# COMPACT_ATOMS: atom_id res chain seq x y z
N MET A 1 -2.79 -78.81 4.00
CA MET A 1 -3.64 -77.60 3.82
C MET A 1 -3.05 -76.49 4.67
N ARG A 2 -2.37 -75.53 4.04
CA ARG A 2 -1.79 -74.33 4.73
C ARG A 2 -2.37 -73.11 4.04
N ASN A 3 -3.28 -72.46 4.73
CA ASN A 3 -3.86 -71.18 4.30
C ASN A 3 -2.85 -70.07 4.60
N LEU A 4 -2.32 -69.48 3.57
CA LEU A 4 -1.56 -68.18 3.64
C LEU A 4 -2.55 -67.04 3.49
N LEU A 5 -2.91 -66.43 4.60
CA LEU A 5 -3.61 -65.13 4.62
C LEU A 5 -2.59 -64.02 4.34
N GLY A 6 -2.62 -63.51 3.13
CA GLY A 6 -1.86 -62.34 2.76
C GLY A 6 -2.55 -61.06 3.28
N THR A 7 -1.94 -60.43 4.27
CA THR A 7 -2.38 -59.11 4.77
C THR A 7 -1.86 -58.04 3.83
N ALA A 8 -2.75 -57.47 3.03
CA ALA A 8 -2.44 -56.29 2.22
C ALA A 8 -2.45 -55.06 3.13
N VAL A 9 -1.27 -54.50 3.37
CA VAL A 9 -1.12 -53.20 4.05
C VAL A 9 -1.35 -52.10 3.03
N LEU A 10 -2.51 -51.46 3.10
CA LEU A 10 -2.83 -50.28 2.29
C LEU A 10 -2.18 -49.06 2.92
N THR A 11 -1.01 -48.65 2.42
CA THR A 11 -0.33 -47.42 2.84
C THR A 11 -1.06 -46.23 2.20
N ALA A 12 -1.91 -45.55 2.96
CA ALA A 12 -2.50 -44.28 2.55
C ALA A 12 -1.43 -43.17 2.56
N MET A 13 -0.97 -42.75 1.40
CA MET A 13 -0.14 -41.54 1.25
C MET A 13 -1.05 -40.34 1.45
N LEU A 14 -0.95 -39.72 2.62
CA LEU A 14 -1.48 -38.38 2.86
C LEU A 14 -0.62 -37.38 2.07
N ALA A 15 -1.11 -36.98 0.90
CA ALA A 15 -0.55 -35.86 0.16
C ALA A 15 -0.89 -34.59 0.95
N THR A 16 0.04 -34.10 1.76
CA THR A 16 -0.03 -32.76 2.32
C THR A 16 0.19 -31.78 1.19
N SER A 17 -0.88 -31.12 0.73
CA SER A 17 -0.78 -29.97 -0.17
C SER A 17 -0.08 -28.88 0.61
N ALA A 18 1.21 -28.70 0.39
CA ALA A 18 1.92 -27.50 0.81
C ALA A 18 1.38 -26.36 -0.04
N PHE A 19 0.45 -25.57 0.50
CA PHE A 19 0.13 -24.27 -0.07
C PHE A 19 1.41 -23.44 0.09
N ALA A 20 2.02 -23.05 -1.02
CA ALA A 20 3.09 -22.08 -1.00
C ALA A 20 2.48 -20.78 -0.47
N GLU A 21 2.95 -20.32 0.69
CA GLU A 21 2.58 -18.99 1.19
C GLU A 21 3.03 -17.95 0.16
N GLY A 22 2.12 -17.03 -0.21
CA GLY A 22 2.42 -15.94 -1.12
C GLY A 22 3.53 -15.04 -0.57
N VAL A 23 4.22 -14.36 -1.47
CA VAL A 23 5.30 -13.42 -1.11
C VAL A 23 4.68 -12.10 -0.66
N MET A 24 5.28 -11.45 0.34
CA MET A 24 4.93 -10.10 0.73
C MET A 24 5.83 -9.10 0.01
N HIS A 25 5.20 -8.19 -0.74
CA HIS A 25 5.85 -7.07 -1.42
C HIS A 25 5.64 -5.77 -0.64
N ARG A 26 6.58 -4.85 -0.75
CA ARG A 26 6.47 -3.48 -0.20
C ARG A 26 6.82 -2.50 -1.29
N VAL A 27 5.92 -1.55 -1.55
CA VAL A 27 6.04 -0.57 -2.63
C VAL A 27 5.82 0.83 -2.09
N ALA A 28 6.76 1.73 -2.36
CA ALA A 28 6.57 3.16 -2.15
C ALA A 28 6.24 3.82 -3.49
N VAL A 29 5.17 4.61 -3.52
CA VAL A 29 4.76 5.41 -4.67
C VAL A 29 4.98 6.86 -4.33
N HIS A 30 5.92 7.54 -5.02
CA HIS A 30 6.22 8.94 -4.79
C HIS A 30 5.32 9.86 -5.62
N VAL A 31 4.84 10.93 -4.99
CA VAL A 31 4.14 12.03 -5.63
C VAL A 31 4.86 13.33 -5.30
N ASP A 32 5.50 13.93 -6.29
CA ASP A 32 6.33 15.13 -6.14
C ASP A 32 5.81 16.34 -6.90
N GLN A 33 4.66 16.23 -7.55
CA GLN A 33 4.07 17.31 -8.35
C GLN A 33 2.67 17.67 -7.85
N ASN A 34 2.39 18.97 -7.86
CA ASN A 34 1.04 19.48 -7.62
C ASN A 34 0.21 19.45 -8.92
N ASP A 35 -0.04 18.24 -9.40
CA ASP A 35 -0.77 17.99 -10.63
C ASP A 35 -1.86 16.95 -10.39
N PRO A 36 -3.17 17.29 -10.60
CA PRO A 36 -4.28 16.37 -10.41
C PRO A 36 -4.17 15.09 -11.24
N GLN A 37 -3.60 15.15 -12.45
CA GLN A 37 -3.44 13.99 -13.32
C GLN A 37 -2.40 13.02 -12.74
N VAL A 38 -1.27 13.56 -12.26
CA VAL A 38 -0.21 12.78 -11.61
C VAL A 38 -0.74 12.12 -10.34
N MET A 39 -1.45 12.87 -9.50
CA MET A 39 -2.03 12.35 -8.27
C MET A 39 -3.05 11.22 -8.54
N ASN A 40 -3.95 11.42 -9.51
CA ASN A 40 -4.93 10.39 -9.89
C ASN A 40 -4.25 9.17 -10.51
N MET A 41 -3.22 9.34 -11.33
CA MET A 41 -2.46 8.24 -11.90
C MET A 41 -1.75 7.43 -10.81
N ALA A 42 -1.14 8.08 -9.82
CA ALA A 42 -0.53 7.41 -8.68
C ALA A 42 -1.53 6.54 -7.92
N LEU A 43 -2.73 7.07 -7.62
CA LEU A 43 -3.79 6.32 -6.95
C LEU A 43 -4.35 5.17 -7.81
N ASN A 44 -4.44 5.33 -9.14
CA ASN A 44 -4.77 4.24 -10.05
C ASN A 44 -3.71 3.12 -9.99
N ASN A 45 -2.44 3.50 -9.98
CA ASN A 45 -1.34 2.54 -9.92
C ASN A 45 -1.33 1.75 -8.60
N VAL A 46 -1.69 2.38 -7.49
CA VAL A 46 -1.87 1.69 -6.20
C VAL A 46 -2.93 0.60 -6.31
N ALA A 47 -4.09 0.91 -6.86
CA ALA A 47 -5.17 -0.06 -7.06
C ALA A 47 -4.74 -1.20 -7.99
N ASN A 48 -4.05 -0.88 -9.08
CA ASN A 48 -3.54 -1.87 -10.04
C ASN A 48 -2.49 -2.79 -9.41
N LEU A 49 -1.56 -2.26 -8.62
CA LEU A 49 -0.56 -3.05 -7.89
C LEU A 49 -1.22 -4.03 -6.93
N SER A 50 -2.18 -3.58 -6.14
CA SER A 50 -2.90 -4.42 -5.19
C SER A 50 -3.62 -5.57 -5.90
N SER A 51 -4.37 -5.27 -6.96
CA SER A 51 -5.06 -6.29 -7.76
C SER A 51 -4.11 -7.28 -8.44
N TYR A 52 -2.97 -6.81 -8.92
CA TYR A 52 -1.98 -7.67 -9.57
C TYR A 52 -1.40 -8.69 -8.61
N TYR A 53 -0.92 -8.25 -7.44
CA TYR A 53 -0.31 -9.16 -6.46
C TYR A 53 -1.34 -10.09 -5.83
N GLU A 54 -2.55 -9.62 -5.56
CA GLU A 54 -3.65 -10.46 -5.09
C GLU A 54 -3.96 -11.59 -6.08
N ALA A 55 -3.99 -11.30 -7.37
CA ALA A 55 -4.20 -12.30 -8.42
C ALA A 55 -3.07 -13.35 -8.51
N GLN A 56 -1.86 -13.01 -8.03
CA GLN A 56 -0.73 -13.95 -7.92
C GLN A 56 -0.77 -14.79 -6.63
N GLY A 57 -1.70 -14.51 -5.71
CA GLY A 57 -1.72 -15.09 -4.37
C GLY A 57 -0.69 -14.47 -3.42
N ASP A 58 -0.12 -13.35 -3.79
CA ASP A 58 0.82 -12.57 -3.00
C ASP A 58 0.10 -11.45 -2.22
N THR A 59 0.82 -10.85 -1.29
CA THR A 59 0.38 -9.64 -0.61
C THR A 59 1.28 -8.47 -0.97
N VAL A 60 0.72 -7.25 -0.96
CA VAL A 60 1.49 -6.02 -1.14
C VAL A 60 1.08 -4.98 -0.13
N MET A 61 2.05 -4.35 0.52
CA MET A 61 1.86 -3.13 1.31
C MET A 61 2.33 -1.95 0.47
N VAL A 62 1.46 -0.98 0.27
CA VAL A 62 1.74 0.21 -0.53
C VAL A 62 1.71 1.45 0.36
N GLU A 63 2.74 2.28 0.26
CA GLU A 63 2.77 3.59 0.87
C GLU A 63 2.88 4.66 -0.22
N VAL A 64 1.94 5.60 -0.23
CA VAL A 64 2.00 6.78 -1.10
C VAL A 64 2.68 7.89 -0.32
N VAL A 65 3.84 8.32 -0.81
CA VAL A 65 4.67 9.35 -0.17
C VAL A 65 4.62 10.62 -0.99
N ALA A 66 4.08 11.69 -0.41
CA ALA A 66 4.04 13.00 -1.04
C ALA A 66 5.11 13.93 -0.45
N TYR A 67 5.86 14.59 -1.31
CA TYR A 67 6.89 15.56 -0.95
C TYR A 67 6.98 16.70 -1.98
N GLY A 68 7.71 17.76 -1.63
CA GLY A 68 7.75 18.95 -2.49
C GLY A 68 6.36 19.46 -2.84
N PRO A 69 6.12 19.91 -4.06
CA PRO A 69 4.79 20.38 -4.50
C PRO A 69 3.68 19.34 -4.39
N GLY A 70 4.03 18.05 -4.43
CA GLY A 70 3.09 16.94 -4.27
C GLY A 70 2.41 16.89 -2.89
N LEU A 71 2.98 17.55 -1.87
CA LEU A 71 2.39 17.58 -0.53
C LEU A 71 0.98 18.21 -0.51
N ASN A 72 0.64 19.03 -1.49
CA ASN A 72 -0.72 19.57 -1.65
C ASN A 72 -1.78 18.45 -1.73
N MET A 73 -1.38 17.26 -2.12
CA MET A 73 -2.25 16.08 -2.15
C MET A 73 -2.92 15.79 -0.80
N PHE A 74 -2.26 16.15 0.30
CA PHE A 74 -2.72 15.90 1.67
C PHE A 74 -3.23 17.13 2.42
N ILE A 75 -3.36 18.26 1.76
CA ILE A 75 -3.84 19.51 2.41
C ILE A 75 -5.34 19.65 2.18
N PRO A 76 -6.18 19.59 3.25
CA PRO A 76 -7.62 19.76 3.13
C PRO A 76 -8.00 21.06 2.41
N GLY A 77 -8.94 20.97 1.50
CA GLY A 77 -9.41 22.10 0.70
C GLY A 77 -8.48 22.52 -0.44
N LYS A 78 -7.27 21.96 -0.54
CA LYS A 78 -6.33 22.16 -1.66
C LYS A 78 -6.12 20.90 -2.48
N SER A 79 -6.30 19.74 -1.87
CA SER A 79 -6.13 18.46 -2.54
C SER A 79 -7.20 18.24 -3.63
N PRO A 80 -6.82 17.95 -4.87
CA PRO A 80 -7.79 17.58 -5.91
C PRO A 80 -8.27 16.14 -5.80
N VAL A 81 -7.72 15.36 -4.87
CA VAL A 81 -7.99 13.92 -4.69
C VAL A 81 -8.40 13.58 -3.26
N GLU A 82 -8.84 14.57 -2.48
CA GLU A 82 -9.18 14.44 -1.06
C GLU A 82 -10.19 13.30 -0.82
N ASP A 83 -11.34 13.34 -1.49
CA ASP A 83 -12.38 12.31 -1.35
C ASP A 83 -11.88 10.91 -1.75
N ARG A 84 -11.03 10.86 -2.75
CA ARG A 84 -10.46 9.61 -3.25
C ARG A 84 -9.48 9.00 -2.26
N ILE A 85 -8.64 9.81 -1.62
CA ILE A 85 -7.74 9.37 -0.55
C ILE A 85 -8.54 8.79 0.61
N SER A 86 -9.56 9.50 1.07
CA SER A 86 -10.42 9.03 2.16
C SER A 86 -11.11 7.71 1.81
N ALA A 87 -11.67 7.59 0.61
CA ALA A 87 -12.31 6.36 0.16
C ALA A 87 -11.33 5.18 0.06
N MET A 88 -10.14 5.40 -0.49
CA MET A 88 -9.12 4.36 -0.61
C MET A 88 -8.56 3.94 0.75
N SER A 89 -8.35 4.88 1.67
CA SER A 89 -7.90 4.59 3.03
C SER A 89 -8.88 3.70 3.78
N LEU A 90 -10.18 3.91 3.60
CA LEU A 90 -11.23 3.09 4.21
C LEU A 90 -11.38 1.72 3.54
N GLY A 91 -11.11 1.63 2.24
CA GLY A 91 -11.35 0.42 1.45
C GLY A 91 -10.13 -0.49 1.28
N MET A 92 -8.94 -0.06 1.64
CA MET A 92 -7.68 -0.77 1.39
C MET A 92 -6.83 -0.84 2.66
N ASP A 93 -6.81 -1.98 3.33
CA ASP A 93 -6.04 -2.20 4.57
C ASP A 93 -4.52 -2.23 4.31
N ASN A 94 -4.11 -2.42 3.06
CA ASN A 94 -2.72 -2.51 2.63
C ASN A 94 -2.15 -1.18 2.12
N LEU A 95 -2.87 -0.07 2.28
CA LEU A 95 -2.49 1.26 1.80
C LEU A 95 -2.27 2.22 2.96
N THR A 96 -1.15 2.93 2.92
CA THR A 96 -0.85 4.05 3.83
C THR A 96 -0.44 5.28 3.04
N PHE A 97 -0.60 6.44 3.66
CA PHE A 97 -0.20 7.74 3.11
C PHE A 97 0.79 8.42 4.03
N ALA A 98 1.86 8.96 3.47
CA ALA A 98 2.94 9.59 4.21
C ALA A 98 3.32 10.95 3.62
N ALA A 99 3.30 11.97 4.47
CA ALA A 99 3.74 13.32 4.13
C ALA A 99 5.21 13.52 4.54
N CYS A 100 6.02 14.08 3.65
CA CYS A 100 7.41 14.44 3.92
C CYS A 100 7.48 15.56 4.96
N GLY A 101 8.06 15.26 6.13
CA GLY A 101 8.21 16.22 7.23
C GLY A 101 9.12 17.40 6.85
N ASN A 102 10.16 17.19 6.06
CA ASN A 102 11.02 18.28 5.57
C ASN A 102 10.26 19.25 4.68
N THR A 103 9.42 18.74 3.78
CA THR A 103 8.56 19.57 2.92
C THR A 103 7.54 20.33 3.76
N LEU A 104 6.87 19.65 4.70
CA LEU A 104 5.89 20.28 5.58
C LEU A 104 6.51 21.43 6.37
N ALA A 105 7.67 21.20 6.98
CA ALA A 105 8.39 22.23 7.73
C ALA A 105 8.78 23.44 6.85
N ALA A 106 9.23 23.20 5.63
CA ALA A 106 9.56 24.26 4.68
C ALA A 106 8.33 25.08 4.26
N MET A 107 7.20 24.42 4.03
CA MET A 107 5.92 25.06 3.69
C MET A 107 5.38 25.88 4.87
N GLU A 108 5.43 25.36 6.09
CA GLU A 108 5.03 26.07 7.30
C GLU A 108 5.89 27.30 7.55
N LYS A 109 7.21 27.18 7.37
CA LYS A 109 8.14 28.32 7.47
C LYS A 109 7.80 29.42 6.47
N LYS A 110 7.49 29.05 5.23
CA LYS A 110 7.11 30.00 4.18
C LYS A 110 5.76 30.64 4.46
N ALA A 111 4.79 29.89 4.96
CA ALA A 111 3.44 30.37 5.29
C ALA A 111 3.40 31.20 6.60
N GLY A 112 4.40 31.04 7.49
CA GLY A 112 4.43 31.66 8.80
C GLY A 112 3.41 31.05 9.78
N SER A 113 2.85 29.88 9.49
CA SER A 113 1.85 29.21 10.30
C SER A 113 1.88 27.70 10.07
N LYS A 114 1.28 26.95 11.00
CA LYS A 114 1.10 25.50 10.88
C LYS A 114 0.16 25.17 9.72
N ILE A 115 0.44 24.04 9.07
CA ILE A 115 -0.36 23.48 7.99
C ILE A 115 -0.98 22.17 8.48
N SER A 116 -2.30 22.11 8.51
CA SER A 116 -3.02 20.87 8.82
C SER A 116 -3.00 19.94 7.61
N LEU A 117 -2.77 18.66 7.86
CA LEU A 117 -2.89 17.62 6.85
C LEU A 117 -4.18 16.83 7.07
N MET A 118 -4.59 16.08 6.06
CA MET A 118 -5.66 15.09 6.19
C MET A 118 -5.29 14.04 7.24
N ASP A 119 -6.27 13.52 7.98
CA ASP A 119 -6.05 12.52 9.04
C ASP A 119 -5.47 11.20 8.51
N GLU A 120 -5.70 10.89 7.23
CA GLU A 120 -5.17 9.71 6.55
C GLU A 120 -3.66 9.79 6.31
N ALA A 121 -3.07 10.97 6.34
CA ALA A 121 -1.64 11.16 6.08
C ALA A 121 -0.83 11.21 7.38
N GLY A 122 0.01 10.20 7.59
CA GLY A 122 1.08 10.26 8.59
C GLY A 122 2.22 11.16 8.13
N VAL A 123 3.07 11.58 9.07
CA VAL A 123 4.29 12.36 8.76
C VAL A 123 5.52 11.49 8.94
N VAL A 124 6.35 11.42 7.92
CA VAL A 124 7.67 10.77 7.98
C VAL A 124 8.77 11.84 7.97
N PRO A 125 9.97 11.58 8.53
CA PRO A 125 11.03 12.60 8.61
C PRO A 125 11.41 13.17 7.25
N SER A 126 11.49 12.33 6.24
CA SER A 126 11.79 12.70 4.85
C SER A 126 11.13 11.72 3.90
N GLY A 127 10.60 12.20 2.78
CA GLY A 127 9.93 11.35 1.79
C GLY A 127 10.88 10.47 0.96
N VAL A 128 12.19 10.55 1.18
CA VAL A 128 13.22 9.78 0.46
C VAL A 128 14.06 8.89 1.37
N VAL A 129 13.70 8.78 2.65
CA VAL A 129 14.47 8.01 3.67
C VAL A 129 13.64 6.88 4.24
#